data_e41a6a48a3dcad76aa0585d82375afe7
#
_entry.id   e41a6a48a3dcad76aa0585d82375afe7
#
_cell.length_a   1.000
_cell.length_b   1.000
_cell.length_c   1.000
_cell.angle_alpha   90.00
_cell.angle_beta   90.00
_cell.angle_gamma   90.00
#
_symmetry.space_group_name_H-M   'P 1'
#
loop_
_entity.id
_entity.type
_entity.pdbx_description
1 polymer ?
#
loop_
_entity_poly.entity_id
_entity_poly.type
_entity_poly.pdbx_seq_one_letter_code
_entity_poly.pdbx_strand_id
1 'polypeptide(L)'
;MAIDRAAIERIDSTLLPQLDRHHLRLLSHCLDSFQSMAAPGSTGAIPDENQRRRWCQQQPVVADDPAFLDTLVLQLNAAADQLDQLALELGKPPLALTLDDLISAAEAHCRG
;
A
#
# COMPACT_ATOMS: atom_id res chain seq x y z
N MET A 1 7.49 4.30 -5.04
CA MET A 1 8.27 3.07 -4.74
C MET A 1 7.72 1.95 -5.61
N ALA A 2 8.56 1.38 -6.45
CA ALA A 2 8.16 0.23 -7.26
C ALA A 2 8.36 -1.05 -6.45
N ILE A 3 7.37 -1.95 -6.49
CA ILE A 3 7.49 -3.25 -5.85
C ILE A 3 8.11 -4.21 -6.85
N ASP A 4 9.38 -4.46 -6.66
CA ASP A 4 10.15 -5.37 -7.50
C ASP A 4 10.59 -6.60 -6.70
N ARG A 5 11.34 -7.47 -7.35
CA ARG A 5 11.82 -8.70 -6.74
C ARG A 5 12.70 -8.43 -5.52
N ALA A 6 13.54 -7.39 -5.57
CA ALA A 6 14.41 -7.03 -4.46
C ALA A 6 13.60 -6.59 -3.24
N ALA A 7 12.53 -5.83 -3.45
CA ALA A 7 11.63 -5.40 -2.36
C ALA A 7 10.96 -6.62 -1.71
N ILE A 8 10.47 -7.57 -2.51
CA ILE A 8 9.83 -8.78 -1.99
C ILE A 8 10.83 -9.64 -1.22
N GLU A 9 12.04 -9.81 -1.75
CA GLU A 9 13.10 -10.57 -1.06
C GLU A 9 13.47 -9.93 0.28
N ARG A 10 13.47 -8.61 0.33
CA ARG A 10 13.75 -7.88 1.55
C ARG A 10 12.68 -8.12 2.62
N ILE A 11 11.41 -8.12 2.21
CA ILE A 11 10.30 -8.44 3.12
C ILE A 11 10.42 -9.88 3.62
N ASP A 12 10.70 -10.82 2.71
CA ASP A 12 10.79 -12.24 3.03
C ASP A 12 12.00 -12.57 3.90
N SER A 13 13.02 -11.71 3.93
CA SER A 13 14.20 -11.90 4.78
C SER A 13 14.00 -11.37 6.20
N THR A 14 12.88 -10.71 6.51
CA THR A 14 12.58 -10.27 7.88
C THR A 14 12.26 -11.48 8.75
N LEU A 15 12.39 -11.31 10.07
CA LEU A 15 12.02 -12.34 11.04
C LEU A 15 10.54 -12.30 11.42
N LEU A 16 9.73 -11.58 10.65
CA LEU A 16 8.29 -11.48 10.89
C LEU A 16 7.60 -12.82 10.62
N PRO A 17 6.49 -13.12 11.35
CA PRO A 17 5.65 -14.26 11.03
C PRO A 17 5.12 -14.19 9.60
N GLN A 18 4.78 -15.34 9.02
CA GLN A 18 4.36 -15.42 7.62
C GLN A 18 3.16 -14.54 7.30
N LEU A 19 2.16 -14.47 8.19
CA LEU A 19 1.00 -13.61 7.99
C LEU A 19 1.37 -12.13 7.95
N ASP A 20 2.30 -11.72 8.82
CA ASP A 20 2.77 -10.33 8.85
C ASP A 20 3.56 -9.98 7.59
N ARG A 21 4.36 -10.91 7.08
CA ARG A 21 5.08 -10.70 5.82
C ARG A 21 4.11 -10.58 4.66
N HIS A 22 3.07 -11.40 4.63
CA HIS A 22 2.03 -11.34 3.61
C HIS A 22 1.31 -9.99 3.65
N HIS A 23 0.90 -9.56 4.84
CA HIS A 23 0.25 -8.26 5.03
C HIS A 23 1.15 -7.12 4.60
N LEU A 24 2.43 -7.19 4.95
CA LEU A 24 3.41 -6.17 4.57
C LEU A 24 3.56 -6.08 3.05
N ARG A 25 3.57 -7.22 2.35
CA ARG A 25 3.62 -7.21 0.88
C ARG A 25 2.38 -6.56 0.28
N LEU A 26 1.19 -6.88 0.81
CA LEU A 26 -0.06 -6.25 0.34
C LEU A 26 -0.02 -4.75 0.55
N LEU A 27 0.40 -4.30 1.72
CA LEU A 27 0.46 -2.87 2.04
C LEU A 27 1.46 -2.14 1.13
N SER A 28 2.60 -2.79 0.84
CA SER A 28 3.62 -2.24 -0.07
C SER A 28 3.09 -2.10 -1.50
N HIS A 29 2.35 -3.10 -1.98
CA HIS A 29 1.71 -3.03 -3.30
C HIS A 29 0.67 -1.92 -3.36
N CYS A 30 -0.12 -1.76 -2.30
CA CYS A 30 -1.10 -0.68 -2.24
C CYS A 30 -0.44 0.70 -2.25
N LEU A 31 0.65 0.87 -1.51
CA LEU A 31 1.41 2.11 -1.52
C LEU A 31 1.92 2.43 -2.93
N ASP A 32 2.48 1.43 -3.60
CA ASP A 32 2.95 1.59 -4.98
C ASP A 32 1.82 2.00 -5.92
N SER A 33 0.64 1.39 -5.76
CA SER A 33 -0.54 1.75 -6.55
C SER A 33 -0.97 3.19 -6.31
N PHE A 34 -0.97 3.64 -5.05
CA PHE A 34 -1.32 5.03 -4.72
C PHE A 34 -0.32 6.02 -5.31
N GLN A 35 0.96 5.69 -5.28
CA GLN A 35 2.01 6.51 -5.90
C GLN A 35 1.81 6.60 -7.42
N SER A 36 1.38 5.51 -8.04
CA SER A 36 1.10 5.47 -9.48
C SER A 36 -0.12 6.30 -9.87
N MET A 37 -1.12 6.36 -8.99
CA MET A 37 -2.33 7.16 -9.21
C MET A 37 -2.07 8.66 -9.10
N ALA A 38 -1.11 9.04 -8.25
CA ALA A 38 -0.90 10.44 -7.91
C ALA A 38 -0.36 11.22 -9.12
N ALA A 39 -0.90 12.43 -9.32
CA ALA A 39 -0.42 13.30 -10.38
C ALA A 39 0.95 13.85 -10.02
N PRO A 40 1.80 14.15 -11.03
CA PRO A 40 3.07 14.84 -10.78
C PRO A 40 2.83 16.15 -10.02
N GLY A 41 3.62 16.39 -8.98
CA GLY A 41 3.48 17.58 -8.16
C GLY A 41 2.38 17.52 -7.12
N SER A 42 1.83 16.32 -6.85
CA SER A 42 0.83 16.12 -5.78
C SER A 42 1.42 16.46 -4.41
N THR A 43 0.53 16.67 -3.43
CA THR A 43 0.94 16.99 -2.05
C THR A 43 1.51 15.78 -1.28
N GLY A 44 1.48 14.60 -1.88
CA GLY A 44 1.88 13.36 -1.23
C GLY A 44 0.75 12.69 -0.47
N ALA A 45 -0.46 13.26 -0.53
CA ALA A 45 -1.65 12.63 0.06
C ALA A 45 -2.12 11.46 -0.79
N ILE A 46 -2.73 10.47 -0.13
CA ILE A 46 -3.32 9.33 -0.84
C ILE A 46 -4.50 9.85 -1.68
N PRO A 47 -4.61 9.43 -2.96
CA PRO A 47 -5.75 9.80 -3.80
C PRO A 47 -7.08 9.43 -3.13
N ASP A 48 -8.11 10.26 -3.36
CA ASP A 48 -9.42 10.05 -2.73
C ASP A 48 -10.12 8.79 -3.23
N GLU A 49 -11.23 8.43 -2.59
CA GLU A 49 -11.96 7.20 -2.91
C GLU A 49 -12.45 7.18 -4.36
N ASN A 50 -12.91 8.30 -4.90
CA ASN A 50 -13.36 8.37 -6.29
C ASN A 50 -12.23 8.10 -7.26
N GLN A 51 -11.06 8.66 -6.99
CA GLN A 51 -9.87 8.45 -7.81
C GLN A 51 -9.39 7.01 -7.71
N ARG A 52 -9.40 6.43 -6.50
CA ARG A 52 -9.03 5.03 -6.30
C ARG A 52 -9.98 4.10 -7.06
N ARG A 53 -11.29 4.37 -7.01
CA ARG A 53 -12.28 3.56 -7.73
C ARG A 53 -12.07 3.63 -9.24
N ARG A 54 -11.83 4.81 -9.78
CA ARG A 54 -11.56 4.97 -11.23
C ARG A 54 -10.32 4.21 -11.67
N TRP A 55 -9.27 4.26 -10.84
CA TRP A 55 -8.06 3.49 -11.12
C TRP A 55 -8.33 1.99 -11.12
N CYS A 56 -9.10 1.50 -10.15
CA CYS A 56 -9.48 0.09 -10.09
C CYS A 56 -10.25 -0.36 -11.32
N GLN A 57 -11.16 0.47 -11.81
CA GLN A 57 -11.96 0.17 -13.00
C GLN A 57 -11.09 -0.02 -14.25
N GLN A 58 -9.91 0.57 -14.28
CA GLN A 58 -8.99 0.49 -15.41
C GLN A 58 -8.05 -0.72 -15.35
N GLN A 59 -8.08 -1.48 -14.25
CA GLN A 59 -7.18 -2.61 -14.11
C GLN A 59 -7.64 -3.82 -14.92
N PRO A 60 -6.72 -4.55 -15.56
CA PRO A 60 -7.09 -5.74 -16.36
C PRO A 60 -7.86 -6.78 -15.56
N VAL A 61 -7.53 -6.99 -14.30
CA VAL A 61 -8.21 -7.98 -13.45
C VAL A 61 -9.68 -7.63 -13.25
N VAL A 62 -10.02 -6.34 -13.20
CA VAL A 62 -11.41 -5.87 -13.09
C VAL A 62 -12.12 -5.96 -14.45
N ALA A 63 -11.41 -5.71 -15.56
CA ALA A 63 -11.97 -5.86 -16.89
C ALA A 63 -12.36 -7.32 -17.15
N ASP A 64 -11.56 -8.27 -16.69
CA ASP A 64 -11.82 -9.70 -16.84
C ASP A 64 -12.90 -10.20 -15.87
N ASP A 65 -12.98 -9.63 -14.69
CA ASP A 65 -13.95 -10.00 -13.65
C ASP A 65 -14.47 -8.73 -12.95
N PRO A 66 -15.53 -8.10 -13.51
CA PRO A 66 -16.08 -6.87 -12.92
C PRO A 66 -16.55 -7.01 -11.47
N ALA A 67 -16.88 -8.21 -11.02
CA ALA A 67 -17.28 -8.44 -9.63
C ALA A 67 -16.11 -8.23 -8.66
N PHE A 68 -14.88 -8.26 -9.13
CA PHE A 68 -13.70 -8.03 -8.32
C PHE A 68 -13.52 -6.56 -7.95
N LEU A 69 -14.20 -5.64 -8.62
CA LEU A 69 -14.04 -4.19 -8.39
C LEU A 69 -14.25 -3.83 -6.92
N ASP A 70 -15.36 -4.26 -6.34
CA ASP A 70 -15.67 -3.91 -4.95
C ASP A 70 -14.64 -4.47 -3.97
N THR A 71 -14.18 -5.69 -4.20
CA THR A 71 -13.13 -6.32 -3.39
C THR A 71 -11.84 -5.51 -3.44
N LEU A 72 -11.42 -5.10 -4.64
CA LEU A 72 -10.21 -4.32 -4.82
C LEU A 72 -10.32 -2.95 -4.16
N VAL A 73 -11.46 -2.26 -4.33
CA VAL A 73 -11.71 -0.96 -3.70
C VAL A 73 -11.65 -1.07 -2.18
N LEU A 74 -12.29 -2.08 -1.60
CA LEU A 74 -12.25 -2.29 -0.15
C LEU A 74 -10.84 -2.54 0.36
N GLN A 75 -10.05 -3.30 -0.38
CA GLN A 75 -8.65 -3.57 -0.03
C GLN A 75 -7.82 -2.29 -0.03
N LEU A 76 -7.99 -1.45 -1.05
CA LEU A 76 -7.29 -0.17 -1.14
C LEU A 76 -7.74 0.79 -0.04
N ASN A 77 -9.03 0.81 0.29
CA ASN A 77 -9.55 1.67 1.36
C ASN A 77 -8.92 1.31 2.72
N ALA A 78 -8.83 0.03 3.03
CA ALA A 78 -8.20 -0.44 4.26
C ALA A 78 -6.72 -0.08 4.31
N ALA A 79 -6.01 -0.26 3.19
CA ALA A 79 -4.60 0.11 3.09
C ALA A 79 -4.41 1.61 3.24
N ALA A 80 -5.30 2.42 2.65
CA ALA A 80 -5.24 3.87 2.77
C ALA A 80 -5.31 4.31 4.23
N ASP A 81 -6.23 3.74 5.01
CA ASP A 81 -6.37 4.07 6.42
C ASP A 81 -5.11 3.72 7.20
N GLN A 82 -4.51 2.56 6.95
CA GLN A 82 -3.28 2.14 7.62
C GLN A 82 -2.09 3.03 7.25
N LEU A 83 -1.95 3.38 5.98
CA LEU A 83 -0.86 4.23 5.51
C LEU A 83 -1.01 5.66 6.04
N ASP A 84 -2.24 6.20 6.09
CA ASP A 84 -2.50 7.51 6.66
C ASP A 84 -2.11 7.54 8.14
N GLN A 85 -2.48 6.51 8.90
CA GLN A 85 -2.16 6.42 10.32
C GLN A 85 -0.65 6.38 10.53
N LEU A 86 0.06 5.56 9.76
CA LEU A 86 1.52 5.45 9.87
C LEU A 86 2.19 6.76 9.49
N ALA A 87 1.75 7.40 8.42
CA ALA A 87 2.29 8.68 7.98
C ALA A 87 2.12 9.76 9.05
N LEU A 88 0.95 9.77 9.71
CA LEU A 88 0.69 10.70 10.80
C LEU A 88 1.66 10.47 11.95
N GLU A 89 1.89 9.22 12.32
CA GLU A 89 2.83 8.87 13.40
C GLU A 89 4.27 9.29 13.07
N LEU A 90 4.66 9.19 11.79
CA LEU A 90 6.00 9.53 11.34
C LEU A 90 6.17 11.00 10.94
N GLY A 91 5.07 11.75 10.90
CA GLY A 91 5.10 13.17 10.56
C GLY A 91 5.49 13.46 9.12
N LYS A 92 5.05 12.61 8.18
CA LYS A 92 5.35 12.79 6.76
C LYS A 92 4.12 12.50 5.89
N PRO A 93 4.12 12.97 4.61
CA PRO A 93 3.01 12.64 3.72
C PRO A 93 2.95 11.13 3.42
N PRO A 94 1.75 10.55 3.28
CA PRO A 94 1.60 9.10 3.05
C PRO A 94 2.38 8.57 1.86
N LEU A 95 2.42 9.31 0.74
CA LEU A 95 3.14 8.84 -0.45
C LEU A 95 4.66 8.98 -0.34
N ALA A 96 5.15 9.61 0.73
CA ALA A 96 6.57 9.66 1.04
C ALA A 96 7.03 8.48 1.90
N LEU A 97 6.12 7.60 2.34
CA LEU A 97 6.47 6.40 3.08
C LEU A 97 7.35 5.50 2.22
N THR A 98 8.30 4.83 2.87
CA THR A 98 9.24 3.93 2.21
C THR A 98 9.03 2.50 2.68
N LEU A 99 9.62 1.54 1.97
CA LEU A 99 9.59 0.15 2.40
C LEU A 99 10.21 -0.01 3.80
N ASP A 100 11.28 0.73 4.11
CA ASP A 100 11.87 0.74 5.44
C ASP A 100 10.89 1.17 6.51
N ASP A 101 10.08 2.20 6.24
CA ASP A 101 9.05 2.66 7.16
C ASP A 101 8.04 1.55 7.44
N LEU A 102 7.59 0.85 6.40
CA LEU A 102 6.61 -0.23 6.53
C LEU A 102 7.18 -1.41 7.31
N ILE A 103 8.41 -1.80 7.02
CA ILE A 103 9.09 -2.90 7.71
C ILE A 103 9.28 -2.56 9.19
N SER A 104 9.76 -1.37 9.48
CA SER A 104 10.00 -0.93 10.87
C SER A 104 8.70 -0.91 11.68
N ALA A 105 7.61 -0.43 11.07
CA ALA A 105 6.30 -0.40 11.72
C ALA A 105 5.79 -1.82 12.02
N ALA A 106 5.94 -2.74 11.06
CA ALA A 106 5.52 -4.13 11.24
C ALA A 106 6.33 -4.82 12.34
N GLU A 107 7.65 -4.59 12.37
CA GLU A 107 8.52 -5.15 13.41
C GLU A 107 8.20 -4.59 14.79
N ALA A 108 7.93 -3.30 14.87
CA ALA A 108 7.53 -2.65 16.14
C ALA A 108 6.20 -3.22 16.64
N HIS A 109 5.25 -3.45 15.75
CA HIS A 109 3.95 -4.03 16.10
C HIS A 109 4.12 -5.45 16.66
N CYS A 110 4.97 -6.27 16.05
CA CYS A 110 5.23 -7.64 16.51
C CYS A 110 5.95 -7.68 17.87
N ARG A 111 6.77 -6.67 18.17
CA ARG A 111 7.48 -6.59 19.46
C ARG A 111 6.63 -6.00 20.57
N GLY A 112 5.64 -5.21 20.20
CA GLY A 112 4.77 -4.53 21.14
C GLY A 112 3.59 -5.36 21.54
#